data_fd414211ff694eab65ee4bdd046366fe
#
_entry.id   fd414211ff694eab65ee4bdd046366fe
#
_cell.length_a   1.000
_cell.length_b   1.000
_cell.length_c   1.000
_cell.angle_alpha   90.00
_cell.angle_beta   90.00
_cell.angle_gamma   90.00
#
_symmetry.space_group_name_H-M   'P 1'
#
loop_
_entity.id
_entity.type
_entity.pdbx_description
1 polymer ?
#
loop_
_entity_poly.entity_id
_entity_poly.type
_entity_poly.pdbx_seq_one_letter_code
_entity_poly.pdbx_strand_id
1 'polypeptide(L)'
;MTSNAELFSAAQAVIPGGVDSPVRAYGSVGGVPRFIEKAQGPWIWDAEGTRYVDLVCTWGPALLGHARPEVVSAVQVAASKGLSFGAPTRTETELADAIIERMAPVEKVRFVSTGTEATMTAVRLARGATGRDVIVKFAGNYHGHSDVLLAAAGSGVATAGLPGSAGVPAASTADTIVVDYNDVAALDAVFSERGDQIAAVIVESCPANMGVVPPEPGFNAAIRRLTTEHGALMITDEVLTGFRCSPSGFWGLQQQAGEDFAPDIFTFGKVVGGGMPLAALGAVSYTHLRAHETRGNL
;
A
#
# COMPACT_ATOMS: atom_id res chain seq x y z
N MET A 1 -5.88 37.25 -9.68
CA MET A 1 -5.64 35.86 -9.23
C MET A 1 -4.73 35.20 -10.25
N THR A 2 -3.75 34.47 -9.80
CA THR A 2 -2.83 33.70 -10.69
C THR A 2 -3.62 32.56 -11.31
N SER A 3 -3.54 32.38 -12.62
CA SER A 3 -4.27 31.30 -13.30
C SER A 3 -3.65 29.92 -13.06
N ASN A 4 -4.43 28.87 -13.22
CA ASN A 4 -3.91 27.48 -13.14
C ASN A 4 -2.76 27.25 -14.15
N ALA A 5 -2.83 27.89 -15.34
CA ALA A 5 -1.78 27.78 -16.36
C ALA A 5 -0.47 28.45 -15.92
N GLU A 6 -0.53 29.65 -15.30
CA GLU A 6 0.64 30.34 -14.77
C GLU A 6 1.29 29.54 -13.62
N LEU A 7 0.46 28.99 -12.71
CA LEU A 7 0.93 28.13 -11.62
C LEU A 7 1.59 26.86 -12.15
N PHE A 8 1.02 26.23 -13.17
CA PHE A 8 1.61 25.03 -13.77
C PHE A 8 2.94 25.34 -14.48
N SER A 9 3.01 26.45 -15.21
CA SER A 9 4.26 26.90 -15.83
C SER A 9 5.36 27.15 -14.78
N ALA A 10 5.02 27.80 -13.67
CA ALA A 10 5.94 28.02 -12.57
C ALA A 10 6.38 26.70 -11.91
N ALA A 11 5.45 25.76 -11.71
CA ALA A 11 5.75 24.46 -11.16
C ALA A 11 6.69 23.65 -12.06
N GLN A 12 6.47 23.67 -13.38
CA GLN A 12 7.34 22.99 -14.36
C GLN A 12 8.80 23.49 -14.35
N ALA A 13 9.02 24.73 -13.94
CA ALA A 13 10.36 25.30 -13.83
C ALA A 13 11.18 24.71 -12.67
N VAL A 14 10.53 24.14 -11.64
CA VAL A 14 11.18 23.72 -10.39
C VAL A 14 10.83 22.29 -9.95
N ILE A 15 9.78 21.69 -10.52
CA ILE A 15 9.35 20.33 -10.22
C ILE A 15 9.32 19.52 -11.53
N PRO A 16 9.95 18.35 -11.60
CA PRO A 16 9.91 17.51 -12.81
C PRO A 16 8.46 17.23 -13.25
N GLY A 17 8.10 17.65 -14.48
CA GLY A 17 6.72 17.55 -14.99
C GLY A 17 5.71 18.47 -14.33
N GLY A 18 6.14 19.37 -13.42
CA GLY A 18 5.28 20.33 -12.71
C GLY A 18 4.43 19.74 -11.59
N VAL A 19 4.67 18.48 -11.21
CA VAL A 19 3.88 17.74 -10.21
C VAL A 19 4.72 16.68 -9.51
N ASP A 20 4.41 16.38 -8.24
CA ASP A 20 5.08 15.31 -7.48
C ASP A 20 4.52 13.90 -7.76
N SER A 21 3.47 13.80 -8.58
CA SER A 21 2.93 12.53 -9.05
C SER A 21 2.48 12.67 -10.52
N PRO A 22 3.01 11.85 -11.46
CA PRO A 22 2.78 12.01 -12.90
C PRO A 22 1.31 12.10 -13.32
N VAL A 23 0.43 11.38 -12.63
CA VAL A 23 -1.01 11.40 -12.91
C VAL A 23 -1.64 12.79 -12.75
N ARG A 24 -1.07 13.65 -11.90
CA ARG A 24 -1.57 15.01 -11.64
C ARG A 24 -1.24 15.99 -12.78
N ALA A 25 -0.32 15.63 -13.69
CA ALA A 25 0.06 16.49 -14.82
C ALA A 25 -0.93 16.43 -15.99
N TYR A 26 -1.97 15.60 -15.92
CA TYR A 26 -2.97 15.40 -16.98
C TYR A 26 -2.39 14.91 -18.31
N GLY A 27 -1.18 14.34 -18.31
CA GLY A 27 -0.48 13.93 -19.53
C GLY A 27 -1.26 12.95 -20.40
N SER A 28 -2.08 12.08 -19.81
CA SER A 28 -2.91 11.09 -20.52
C SER A 28 -4.27 11.63 -20.98
N VAL A 29 -4.76 12.72 -20.38
CA VAL A 29 -6.11 13.26 -20.63
C VAL A 29 -6.07 14.65 -21.26
N GLY A 30 -4.92 15.31 -21.24
CA GLY A 30 -4.74 16.67 -21.74
C GLY A 30 -5.33 17.76 -20.85
N GLY A 31 -5.06 19.01 -21.21
CA GLY A 31 -5.51 20.18 -20.47
C GLY A 31 -4.47 20.68 -19.46
N VAL A 32 -4.89 21.62 -18.62
CA VAL A 32 -4.06 22.24 -17.58
C VAL A 32 -4.49 21.71 -16.22
N PRO A 33 -3.54 21.20 -15.40
CA PRO A 33 -3.83 20.75 -14.02
C PRO A 33 -4.47 21.87 -13.19
N ARG A 34 -5.37 21.49 -12.29
CA ARG A 34 -6.01 22.41 -11.35
C ARG A 34 -5.19 22.51 -10.09
N PHE A 35 -4.78 23.73 -9.72
CA PHE A 35 -4.10 24.02 -8.46
C PHE A 35 -5.13 24.28 -7.38
N ILE A 36 -5.24 23.40 -6.42
CA ILE A 36 -6.28 23.43 -5.40
C ILE A 36 -5.83 24.29 -4.22
N GLU A 37 -6.62 25.31 -3.89
CA GLU A 37 -6.37 26.26 -2.81
C GLU A 37 -7.11 25.88 -1.51
N LYS A 38 -8.25 25.19 -1.64
CA LYS A 38 -9.05 24.84 -0.49
C LYS A 38 -9.94 23.64 -0.78
N ALA A 39 -10.27 22.90 0.29
CA ALA A 39 -11.18 21.77 0.22
C ALA A 39 -12.04 21.70 1.48
N GLN A 40 -13.31 21.27 1.35
CA GLN A 40 -14.23 21.09 2.47
C GLN A 40 -15.35 20.10 2.13
N GLY A 41 -15.54 19.09 2.95
CA GLY A 41 -16.49 18.03 2.67
C GLY A 41 -16.21 17.37 1.31
N PRO A 42 -17.18 17.31 0.39
CA PRO A 42 -16.99 16.74 -0.94
C PRO A 42 -16.47 17.76 -1.98
N TRP A 43 -16.14 18.97 -1.57
CA TRP A 43 -15.82 20.07 -2.46
C TRP A 43 -14.36 20.47 -2.43
N ILE A 44 -13.81 20.80 -3.60
CA ILE A 44 -12.50 21.42 -3.78
C ILE A 44 -12.65 22.70 -4.60
N TRP A 45 -11.76 23.69 -4.38
CA TRP A 45 -11.71 24.94 -5.14
C TRP A 45 -10.31 25.14 -5.67
N ASP A 46 -10.21 25.47 -6.95
CA ASP A 46 -8.95 25.81 -7.59
C ASP A 46 -8.53 27.26 -7.34
N ALA A 47 -7.32 27.61 -7.80
CA ALA A 47 -6.74 28.94 -7.67
C ALA A 47 -7.53 30.06 -8.41
N GLU A 48 -8.38 29.69 -9.34
CA GLU A 48 -9.28 30.63 -10.07
C GLU A 48 -10.65 30.76 -9.37
N GLY A 49 -10.84 30.03 -8.23
CA GLY A 49 -12.06 30.05 -7.43
C GLY A 49 -13.16 29.13 -7.95
N THR A 50 -12.89 28.33 -8.97
CA THR A 50 -13.86 27.36 -9.49
C THR A 50 -14.02 26.20 -8.52
N ARG A 51 -15.28 25.83 -8.24
CA ARG A 51 -15.63 24.75 -7.33
C ARG A 51 -15.92 23.45 -8.10
N TYR A 52 -15.39 22.34 -7.57
CA TYR A 52 -15.60 21.00 -8.11
C TYR A 52 -16.07 20.04 -7.01
N VAL A 53 -16.81 19.00 -7.40
CA VAL A 53 -16.98 17.81 -6.55
C VAL A 53 -15.71 16.97 -6.65
N ASP A 54 -15.10 16.62 -5.51
CA ASP A 54 -13.93 15.76 -5.48
C ASP A 54 -14.34 14.29 -5.58
N LEU A 55 -14.23 13.71 -6.79
CA LEU A 55 -14.41 12.28 -7.03
C LEU A 55 -13.09 11.48 -6.90
N VAL A 56 -11.97 12.17 -6.67
CA VAL A 56 -10.64 11.55 -6.50
C VAL A 56 -10.37 11.16 -5.04
N CYS A 57 -10.97 11.89 -4.09
CA CYS A 57 -10.83 11.63 -2.65
C CYS A 57 -9.38 11.52 -2.19
N THR A 58 -8.49 12.43 -2.70
CA THR A 58 -7.04 12.47 -2.45
C THR A 58 -6.30 11.15 -2.80
N TRP A 59 -6.81 10.40 -3.77
CA TRP A 59 -6.29 9.06 -4.14
C TRP A 59 -6.35 8.05 -2.98
N GLY A 60 -7.35 8.19 -2.10
CA GLY A 60 -7.66 7.23 -1.06
C GLY A 60 -7.78 7.76 0.37
N PRO A 61 -6.95 8.69 0.88
CA PRO A 61 -6.99 9.14 2.27
C PRO A 61 -8.31 9.79 2.72
N ALA A 62 -8.99 10.54 1.84
CA ALA A 62 -10.15 11.37 2.22
C ALA A 62 -11.46 10.57 2.37
N LEU A 63 -11.47 9.54 3.23
CA LEU A 63 -12.67 8.75 3.51
C LEU A 63 -13.79 9.58 4.14
N LEU A 64 -13.43 10.54 5.01
CA LEU A 64 -14.38 11.38 5.74
C LEU A 64 -14.69 12.71 5.05
N GLY A 65 -14.21 12.89 3.81
CA GLY A 65 -14.22 14.18 3.12
C GLY A 65 -13.13 15.12 3.65
N HIS A 66 -13.06 16.31 3.05
CA HIS A 66 -12.05 17.30 3.37
C HIS A 66 -12.38 18.13 4.59
N ALA A 67 -11.34 18.52 5.32
CA ALA A 67 -11.38 19.48 6.43
C ALA A 67 -12.49 19.17 7.46
N ARG A 68 -12.66 17.89 7.80
CA ARG A 68 -13.62 17.50 8.84
C ARG A 68 -13.25 18.14 10.17
N PRO A 69 -14.16 18.86 10.83
CA PRO A 69 -13.83 19.71 11.98
C PRO A 69 -13.17 18.95 13.12
N GLU A 70 -13.64 17.74 13.42
CA GLU A 70 -13.08 16.91 14.50
C GLU A 70 -11.65 16.48 14.22
N VAL A 71 -11.32 16.16 12.97
CA VAL A 71 -9.97 15.78 12.54
C VAL A 71 -9.05 17.00 12.59
N VAL A 72 -9.49 18.14 12.04
CA VAL A 72 -8.73 19.40 12.05
C VAL A 72 -8.41 19.81 13.48
N SER A 73 -9.40 19.79 14.38
CA SER A 73 -9.23 20.14 15.80
C SER A 73 -8.21 19.21 16.48
N ALA A 74 -8.29 17.90 16.25
CA ALA A 74 -7.36 16.94 16.82
C ALA A 74 -5.92 17.19 16.35
N VAL A 75 -5.73 17.49 15.04
CA VAL A 75 -4.41 17.83 14.48
C VAL A 75 -3.88 19.13 15.10
N GLN A 76 -4.69 20.18 15.23
CA GLN A 76 -4.29 21.45 15.84
C GLN A 76 -3.84 21.26 17.30
N VAL A 77 -4.60 20.48 18.09
CA VAL A 77 -4.24 20.15 19.48
C VAL A 77 -2.95 19.35 19.54
N ALA A 78 -2.75 18.36 18.67
CA ALA A 78 -1.52 17.59 18.63
C ALA A 78 -0.32 18.46 18.23
N ALA A 79 -0.46 19.27 17.18
CA ALA A 79 0.59 20.16 16.69
C ALA A 79 1.05 21.19 17.75
N SER A 80 0.13 21.69 18.59
CA SER A 80 0.47 22.62 19.69
C SER A 80 1.36 22.01 20.77
N LYS A 81 1.46 20.68 20.86
CA LYS A 81 2.32 19.95 21.79
C LYS A 81 3.68 19.57 21.21
N GLY A 82 3.86 19.74 19.91
CA GLY A 82 5.07 19.40 19.16
C GLY A 82 4.77 18.48 17.99
N LEU A 83 5.57 18.59 16.92
CA LEU A 83 5.38 17.85 15.67
C LEU A 83 6.18 16.55 15.61
N SER A 84 7.26 16.43 16.39
CA SER A 84 8.16 15.29 16.37
C SER A 84 8.89 15.16 17.69
N PHE A 85 9.04 13.93 18.17
CA PHE A 85 9.75 13.63 19.40
C PHE A 85 10.75 12.48 19.13
N GLY A 86 11.95 12.59 19.71
CA GLY A 86 12.94 11.51 19.68
C GLY A 86 12.66 10.41 20.73
N ALA A 87 11.39 10.21 21.12
CA ALA A 87 10.93 9.31 22.16
C ALA A 87 9.56 8.72 21.80
N PRO A 88 9.17 7.55 22.36
CA PRO A 88 7.86 6.96 22.13
C PRO A 88 6.74 7.85 22.69
N THR A 89 5.57 7.76 22.08
CA THR A 89 4.38 8.52 22.49
C THR A 89 3.20 7.58 22.80
N ARG A 90 2.30 8.06 23.67
CA ARG A 90 1.06 7.32 23.97
C ARG A 90 0.20 7.11 22.71
N THR A 91 0.13 8.12 21.85
CA THR A 91 -0.72 8.10 20.64
C THR A 91 -0.30 7.00 19.66
N GLU A 92 0.99 6.67 19.60
CA GLU A 92 1.46 5.51 18.80
C GLU A 92 0.85 4.20 19.32
N THR A 93 0.88 3.99 20.63
CA THR A 93 0.28 2.80 21.25
C THR A 93 -1.24 2.75 21.04
N GLU A 94 -1.94 3.86 21.27
CA GLU A 94 -3.38 3.96 21.09
C GLU A 94 -3.80 3.66 19.64
N LEU A 95 -3.02 4.12 18.65
CA LEU A 95 -3.30 3.82 17.26
C LEU A 95 -2.98 2.36 16.91
N ALA A 96 -1.91 1.79 17.46
CA ALA A 96 -1.59 0.37 17.29
C ALA A 96 -2.69 -0.52 17.84
N ASP A 97 -3.18 -0.24 19.04
CA ASP A 97 -4.30 -0.96 19.65
C ASP A 97 -5.57 -0.86 18.78
N ALA A 98 -5.88 0.34 18.27
CA ALA A 98 -7.03 0.55 17.40
C ALA A 98 -6.95 -0.22 16.07
N ILE A 99 -5.77 -0.48 15.55
CA ILE A 99 -5.54 -1.34 14.38
C ILE A 99 -5.74 -2.81 14.75
N ILE A 100 -5.11 -3.27 15.85
CA ILE A 100 -5.18 -4.65 16.34
C ILE A 100 -6.62 -5.04 16.64
N GLU A 101 -7.40 -4.19 17.32
CA GLU A 101 -8.81 -4.43 17.61
C GLU A 101 -9.67 -4.67 16.36
N ARG A 102 -9.28 -4.12 15.21
CA ARG A 102 -10.03 -4.22 13.94
C ARG A 102 -9.56 -5.32 13.02
N MET A 103 -8.29 -5.70 13.14
CA MET A 103 -7.62 -6.65 12.24
C MET A 103 -7.18 -7.88 13.03
N ALA A 104 -8.12 -8.79 13.29
CA ALA A 104 -7.93 -9.93 14.20
C ALA A 104 -6.60 -10.74 14.03
N PRO A 105 -6.04 -10.96 12.82
CA PRO A 105 -4.74 -11.63 12.70
C PRO A 105 -3.55 -10.79 13.13
N VAL A 106 -3.71 -9.46 13.28
CA VAL A 106 -2.62 -8.56 13.65
C VAL A 106 -2.40 -8.57 15.16
N GLU A 107 -1.19 -8.90 15.60
CA GLU A 107 -0.81 -8.89 17.01
C GLU A 107 0.16 -7.74 17.35
N LYS A 108 0.93 -7.28 16.34
CA LYS A 108 1.87 -6.17 16.48
C LYS A 108 1.84 -5.28 15.25
N VAL A 109 2.04 -3.97 15.50
CA VAL A 109 2.01 -2.94 14.47
C VAL A 109 3.34 -2.18 14.48
N ARG A 110 3.84 -1.85 13.29
CA ARG A 110 4.94 -0.91 13.10
C ARG A 110 4.49 0.22 12.19
N PHE A 111 4.69 1.47 12.65
CA PHE A 111 4.41 2.66 11.86
C PHE A 111 5.58 3.04 10.96
N VAL A 112 5.23 3.58 9.80
CA VAL A 112 6.12 4.15 8.78
C VAL A 112 5.42 5.35 8.15
N SER A 113 6.08 6.08 7.25
CA SER A 113 5.50 7.30 6.67
C SER A 113 4.68 7.06 5.41
N THR A 114 4.98 6.02 4.64
CA THR A 114 4.36 5.76 3.34
C THR A 114 3.98 4.30 3.13
N GLY A 115 3.00 4.05 2.23
CA GLY A 115 2.65 2.68 1.82
C GLY A 115 3.84 1.93 1.20
N THR A 116 4.71 2.63 0.47
CA THR A 116 5.95 2.05 -0.06
C THR A 116 6.87 1.54 1.05
N GLU A 117 7.05 2.32 2.12
CA GLU A 117 7.84 1.88 3.27
C GLU A 117 7.19 0.69 3.99
N ALA A 118 5.86 0.65 4.07
CA ALA A 118 5.13 -0.47 4.65
C ALA A 118 5.37 -1.76 3.85
N THR A 119 5.19 -1.74 2.53
CA THR A 119 5.39 -2.91 1.66
C THR A 119 6.85 -3.31 1.57
N MET A 120 7.78 -2.36 1.46
CA MET A 120 9.23 -2.60 1.50
C MET A 120 9.64 -3.29 2.82
N THR A 121 9.10 -2.83 3.93
CA THR A 121 9.38 -3.41 5.26
C THR A 121 8.75 -4.80 5.38
N ALA A 122 7.54 -5.01 4.86
CA ALA A 122 6.87 -6.30 4.85
C ALA A 122 7.65 -7.36 4.06
N VAL A 123 8.17 -6.99 2.87
CA VAL A 123 9.04 -7.88 2.07
C VAL A 123 10.32 -8.23 2.82
N ARG A 124 10.98 -7.23 3.42
CA ARG A 124 12.19 -7.48 4.22
C ARG A 124 11.92 -8.36 5.42
N LEU A 125 10.80 -8.14 6.11
CA LEU A 125 10.34 -8.95 7.23
C LEU A 125 10.11 -10.39 6.80
N ALA A 126 9.42 -10.62 5.67
CA ALA A 126 9.15 -11.95 5.14
C ALA A 126 10.42 -12.70 4.78
N ARG A 127 11.36 -12.04 4.09
CA ARG A 127 12.68 -12.62 3.79
C ARG A 127 13.47 -12.98 5.06
N GLY A 128 13.50 -12.08 6.04
CA GLY A 128 14.17 -12.32 7.31
C GLY A 128 13.54 -13.46 8.13
N ALA A 129 12.21 -13.58 8.10
CA ALA A 129 11.49 -14.62 8.84
C ALA A 129 11.64 -16.00 8.22
N THR A 130 11.70 -16.10 6.90
CA THR A 130 11.78 -17.39 6.17
C THR A 130 13.21 -17.80 5.83
N GLY A 131 14.15 -16.85 5.78
CA GLY A 131 15.50 -17.09 5.25
C GLY A 131 15.52 -17.33 3.74
N ARG A 132 14.50 -16.85 3.00
CA ARG A 132 14.33 -17.06 1.56
C ARG A 132 14.27 -15.73 0.84
N ASP A 133 14.53 -15.69 -0.48
CA ASP A 133 14.67 -14.45 -1.24
C ASP A 133 13.51 -14.15 -2.19
N VAL A 134 12.83 -15.18 -2.72
CA VAL A 134 11.85 -15.03 -3.78
C VAL A 134 10.55 -14.41 -3.27
N ILE A 135 10.06 -13.40 -3.99
CA ILE A 135 8.75 -12.79 -3.77
C ILE A 135 7.87 -13.06 -4.98
N VAL A 136 6.65 -13.49 -4.74
CA VAL A 136 5.62 -13.59 -5.78
C VAL A 136 4.67 -12.40 -5.65
N LYS A 137 4.37 -11.75 -6.77
CA LYS A 137 3.35 -10.69 -6.86
C LYS A 137 2.46 -10.92 -8.09
N PHE A 138 1.41 -10.12 -8.22
CA PHE A 138 0.47 -10.26 -9.34
C PHE A 138 0.55 -9.09 -10.31
N ALA A 139 0.37 -9.38 -11.60
CA ALA A 139 0.23 -8.39 -12.66
C ALA A 139 -0.94 -7.45 -12.35
N GLY A 140 -0.75 -6.16 -12.59
CA GLY A 140 -1.75 -5.13 -12.28
C GLY A 140 -1.81 -4.68 -10.83
N ASN A 141 -1.25 -5.43 -9.88
CA ASN A 141 -1.14 -5.00 -8.48
C ASN A 141 -0.04 -3.95 -8.31
N TYR A 142 -0.32 -2.92 -7.50
CA TYR A 142 0.61 -1.85 -7.18
C TYR A 142 0.93 -1.81 -5.68
N HIS A 143 2.21 -1.93 -5.37
CA HIS A 143 2.69 -2.03 -3.99
C HIS A 143 3.72 -0.93 -3.64
N GLY A 144 3.56 0.27 -4.21
CA GLY A 144 4.54 1.35 -4.06
C GLY A 144 5.71 1.22 -5.05
N HIS A 145 6.80 1.97 -4.78
CA HIS A 145 7.91 2.11 -5.71
C HIS A 145 9.25 1.55 -5.18
N SER A 146 9.20 0.53 -4.31
CA SER A 146 10.39 -0.25 -3.98
C SER A 146 10.81 -1.08 -5.20
N ASP A 147 12.10 -1.05 -5.55
CA ASP A 147 12.64 -1.68 -6.76
C ASP A 147 12.19 -3.13 -6.94
N VAL A 148 12.23 -3.92 -5.86
CA VAL A 148 11.81 -5.33 -5.89
C VAL A 148 10.34 -5.50 -6.32
N LEU A 149 9.48 -4.51 -6.07
CA LEU A 149 8.06 -4.56 -6.40
C LEU A 149 7.71 -3.86 -7.73
N LEU A 150 8.69 -3.21 -8.37
CA LEU A 150 8.57 -2.63 -9.71
C LEU A 150 8.90 -3.65 -10.83
N ALA A 151 8.77 -4.93 -10.54
CA ALA A 151 8.83 -5.99 -11.53
C ALA A 151 7.55 -6.02 -12.37
N ALA A 152 7.72 -6.18 -13.69
CA ALA A 152 6.65 -6.44 -14.64
C ALA A 152 6.67 -7.89 -15.11
N ALA A 153 5.54 -8.42 -15.57
CA ALA A 153 5.47 -9.74 -16.18
C ALA A 153 6.33 -9.79 -17.45
N GLY A 154 7.16 -10.84 -17.59
CA GLY A 154 7.83 -11.17 -18.83
C GLY A 154 6.87 -11.83 -19.85
N SER A 155 7.35 -12.07 -21.06
CA SER A 155 6.60 -12.83 -22.07
C SER A 155 6.66 -14.33 -21.72
N GLY A 156 5.62 -14.85 -21.08
CA GLY A 156 5.49 -16.27 -20.75
C GLY A 156 4.91 -16.49 -19.35
N VAL A 157 4.43 -17.71 -19.09
CA VAL A 157 3.86 -18.11 -17.80
C VAL A 157 4.96 -18.05 -16.73
N ALA A 158 4.70 -17.29 -15.66
CA ALA A 158 5.50 -17.23 -14.43
C ALA A 158 7.02 -17.03 -14.63
N THR A 159 7.44 -15.91 -15.20
CA THR A 159 8.87 -15.58 -15.44
C THR A 159 9.40 -14.66 -14.33
N ALA A 160 10.72 -14.76 -14.04
CA ALA A 160 11.41 -13.76 -13.22
C ALA A 160 11.11 -12.34 -13.76
N GLY A 161 10.73 -11.43 -12.85
CA GLY A 161 10.25 -10.12 -13.25
C GLY A 161 11.31 -9.29 -13.96
N LEU A 162 10.95 -8.72 -15.09
CA LEU A 162 11.76 -7.69 -15.73
C LEU A 162 11.52 -6.34 -15.04
N PRO A 163 12.52 -5.43 -15.01
CA PRO A 163 12.28 -4.08 -14.50
C PRO A 163 11.14 -3.40 -15.26
N GLY A 164 10.09 -3.04 -14.54
CA GLY A 164 8.92 -2.33 -15.11
C GLY A 164 9.08 -0.81 -15.15
N SER A 165 10.21 -0.29 -14.65
CA SER A 165 10.49 1.13 -14.57
C SER A 165 11.94 1.42 -14.91
N ALA A 166 12.16 2.54 -15.63
CA ALA A 166 13.51 2.99 -15.94
C ALA A 166 14.31 3.29 -14.66
N GLY A 167 15.56 2.86 -14.62
CA GLY A 167 16.45 3.03 -13.46
C GLY A 167 16.40 1.90 -12.42
N VAL A 168 15.48 0.95 -12.54
CA VAL A 168 15.47 -0.25 -11.69
C VAL A 168 16.48 -1.27 -12.25
N PRO A 169 17.51 -1.67 -11.47
CA PRO A 169 18.46 -2.68 -11.93
C PRO A 169 17.78 -4.05 -12.09
N ALA A 170 18.17 -4.82 -13.10
CA ALA A 170 17.67 -6.18 -13.29
C ALA A 170 17.88 -7.08 -12.06
N ALA A 171 19.00 -6.90 -11.36
CA ALA A 171 19.29 -7.63 -10.12
C ALA A 171 18.26 -7.36 -9.00
N SER A 172 17.64 -6.18 -8.96
CA SER A 172 16.63 -5.86 -7.94
C SER A 172 15.31 -6.60 -8.15
N THR A 173 15.03 -7.05 -9.37
CA THR A 173 13.79 -7.78 -9.71
C THR A 173 14.02 -9.26 -9.99
N ALA A 174 15.26 -9.74 -9.94
CA ALA A 174 15.62 -11.11 -10.31
C ALA A 174 14.91 -12.18 -9.44
N ASP A 175 14.67 -11.85 -8.17
CA ASP A 175 13.98 -12.71 -7.20
C ASP A 175 12.49 -12.35 -7.05
N THR A 176 11.89 -11.67 -8.03
CA THR A 176 10.47 -11.37 -8.03
C THR A 176 9.79 -12.11 -9.18
N ILE A 177 8.82 -12.94 -8.85
CA ILE A 177 7.98 -13.64 -9.83
C ILE A 177 6.67 -12.88 -9.97
N VAL A 178 6.26 -12.64 -11.22
CA VAL A 178 4.98 -11.98 -11.51
C VAL A 178 4.03 -13.01 -12.14
N VAL A 179 2.89 -13.20 -11.52
CA VAL A 179 1.82 -14.12 -11.95
C VAL A 179 0.60 -13.30 -12.37
N ASP A 180 -0.20 -13.79 -13.27
CA ASP A 180 -1.46 -13.13 -13.62
C ASP A 180 -2.43 -13.17 -12.43
N TYR A 181 -3.13 -12.05 -12.21
CA TYR A 181 -4.10 -11.95 -11.12
C TYR A 181 -5.31 -12.85 -11.38
N ASN A 182 -5.79 -13.52 -10.35
CA ASN A 182 -6.85 -14.54 -10.40
C ASN A 182 -6.45 -15.85 -11.08
N ASP A 183 -5.19 -16.07 -11.44
CA ASP A 183 -4.71 -17.36 -12.00
C ASP A 183 -4.11 -18.25 -10.90
N VAL A 184 -4.99 -19.03 -10.25
CA VAL A 184 -4.57 -20.01 -9.22
C VAL A 184 -3.71 -21.11 -9.82
N ALA A 185 -3.95 -21.52 -11.07
CA ALA A 185 -3.20 -22.59 -11.69
C ALA A 185 -1.74 -22.19 -11.99
N ALA A 186 -1.54 -20.96 -12.48
CA ALA A 186 -0.20 -20.41 -12.64
C ALA A 186 0.54 -20.25 -11.30
N LEU A 187 -0.17 -19.80 -10.25
CA LEU A 187 0.41 -19.70 -8.92
C LEU A 187 0.82 -21.08 -8.37
N ASP A 188 -0.02 -22.10 -8.52
CA ASP A 188 0.25 -23.48 -8.10
C ASP A 188 1.48 -24.06 -8.84
N ALA A 189 1.62 -23.79 -10.14
CA ALA A 189 2.79 -24.16 -10.92
C ALA A 189 4.08 -23.52 -10.38
N VAL A 190 4.05 -22.23 -10.03
CA VAL A 190 5.18 -21.51 -9.42
C VAL A 190 5.58 -22.15 -8.08
N PHE A 191 4.62 -22.49 -7.23
CA PHE A 191 4.90 -23.17 -5.96
C PHE A 191 5.43 -24.59 -6.15
N SER A 192 4.92 -25.33 -7.15
CA SER A 192 5.41 -26.66 -7.48
C SER A 192 6.87 -26.65 -7.95
N GLU A 193 7.30 -25.59 -8.65
CA GLU A 193 8.67 -25.46 -9.17
C GLU A 193 9.64 -24.84 -8.16
N ARG A 194 9.22 -23.81 -7.40
CA ARG A 194 10.11 -22.97 -6.58
C ARG A 194 9.61 -22.74 -5.16
N GLY A 195 8.66 -23.51 -4.66
CA GLY A 195 8.00 -23.26 -3.38
C GLY A 195 8.94 -23.18 -2.17
N ASP A 196 10.06 -23.90 -2.20
CA ASP A 196 11.11 -23.88 -1.18
C ASP A 196 11.95 -22.59 -1.16
N GLN A 197 11.92 -21.79 -2.23
CA GLN A 197 12.65 -20.53 -2.38
C GLN A 197 11.76 -19.31 -2.08
N ILE A 198 10.44 -19.47 -2.10
CA ILE A 198 9.49 -18.37 -1.93
C ILE A 198 9.45 -17.92 -0.47
N ALA A 199 9.82 -16.66 -0.23
CA ALA A 199 9.69 -16.02 1.07
C ALA A 199 8.24 -15.59 1.33
N ALA A 200 7.60 -14.99 0.33
CA ALA A 200 6.21 -14.53 0.45
C ALA A 200 5.52 -14.34 -0.90
N VAL A 201 4.19 -14.39 -0.83
CA VAL A 201 3.29 -13.85 -1.87
C VAL A 201 2.75 -12.52 -1.35
N ILE A 202 2.83 -11.45 -2.16
CA ILE A 202 2.18 -10.17 -1.88
C ILE A 202 1.04 -9.94 -2.85
N VAL A 203 -0.14 -9.57 -2.31
CA VAL A 203 -1.37 -9.33 -3.09
C VAL A 203 -2.10 -8.12 -2.55
N GLU A 204 -2.61 -7.23 -3.42
CA GLU A 204 -3.66 -6.30 -2.99
C GLU A 204 -4.94 -7.08 -2.70
N SER A 205 -5.56 -6.87 -1.54
CA SER A 205 -6.81 -7.57 -1.17
C SER A 205 -7.89 -7.42 -2.23
N CYS A 206 -7.96 -6.23 -2.85
CA CYS A 206 -8.76 -5.92 -4.04
C CYS A 206 -8.01 -4.85 -4.84
N PRO A 207 -7.32 -5.22 -5.92
CA PRO A 207 -6.53 -4.30 -6.73
C PRO A 207 -7.35 -3.15 -7.29
N ALA A 208 -6.99 -1.92 -6.90
CA ALA A 208 -7.71 -0.75 -7.34
C ALA A 208 -7.06 -0.06 -8.56
N ASN A 209 -5.72 -0.07 -8.66
CA ASN A 209 -5.02 0.59 -9.76
C ASN A 209 -5.33 -0.01 -11.14
N MET A 210 -5.67 -1.29 -11.20
CA MET A 210 -6.09 -1.96 -12.44
C MET A 210 -7.60 -1.82 -12.74
N GLY A 211 -8.35 -1.01 -11.95
CA GLY A 211 -9.76 -0.70 -12.19
C GLY A 211 -10.74 -1.29 -11.18
N VAL A 212 -10.30 -1.51 -9.93
CA VAL A 212 -11.10 -2.13 -8.85
C VAL A 212 -11.57 -3.52 -9.26
N VAL A 213 -10.62 -4.42 -9.46
CA VAL A 213 -10.89 -5.81 -9.83
C VAL A 213 -10.92 -6.68 -8.58
N PRO A 214 -12.09 -7.17 -8.14
CA PRO A 214 -12.15 -8.04 -6.99
C PRO A 214 -11.47 -9.40 -7.26
N PRO A 215 -10.96 -10.08 -6.22
CA PRO A 215 -10.50 -11.44 -6.37
C PRO A 215 -11.68 -12.36 -6.75
N GLU A 216 -11.43 -13.35 -7.57
CA GLU A 216 -12.36 -14.45 -7.77
C GLU A 216 -12.58 -15.19 -6.42
N PRO A 217 -13.79 -15.72 -6.17
CA PRO A 217 -14.09 -16.45 -4.96
C PRO A 217 -13.04 -17.55 -4.66
N GLY A 218 -12.46 -17.50 -3.47
CA GLY A 218 -11.43 -18.44 -3.04
C GLY A 218 -9.99 -18.15 -3.50
N PHE A 219 -9.75 -17.10 -4.31
CA PHE A 219 -8.40 -16.77 -4.79
C PHE A 219 -7.44 -16.44 -3.64
N ASN A 220 -7.83 -15.55 -2.74
CA ASN A 220 -6.98 -15.18 -1.59
C ASN A 220 -6.83 -16.36 -0.59
N ALA A 221 -7.85 -17.18 -0.43
CA ALA A 221 -7.76 -18.42 0.34
C ALA A 221 -6.79 -19.43 -0.30
N ALA A 222 -6.74 -19.53 -1.63
CA ALA A 222 -5.77 -20.37 -2.34
C ALA A 222 -4.33 -19.87 -2.14
N ILE A 223 -4.09 -18.57 -2.15
CA ILE A 223 -2.79 -17.97 -1.79
C ILE A 223 -2.40 -18.39 -0.38
N ARG A 224 -3.31 -18.29 0.60
CA ARG A 224 -3.04 -18.69 1.99
C ARG A 224 -2.71 -20.18 2.11
N ARG A 225 -3.46 -21.03 1.42
CA ARG A 225 -3.21 -22.48 1.39
C ARG A 225 -1.80 -22.78 0.87
N LEU A 226 -1.45 -22.28 -0.31
CA LEU A 226 -0.15 -22.51 -0.95
C LEU A 226 1.02 -21.99 -0.10
N THR A 227 0.90 -20.79 0.45
CA THR A 227 1.93 -20.23 1.33
C THR A 227 2.11 -21.08 2.59
N THR A 228 1.02 -21.60 3.17
CA THR A 228 1.09 -22.49 4.34
C THR A 228 1.76 -23.82 4.01
N GLU A 229 1.36 -24.46 2.92
CA GLU A 229 1.89 -25.76 2.48
C GLU A 229 3.41 -25.72 2.23
N HIS A 230 3.91 -24.58 1.75
CA HIS A 230 5.33 -24.41 1.42
C HIS A 230 6.13 -23.62 2.47
N GLY A 231 5.52 -23.22 3.58
CA GLY A 231 6.20 -22.43 4.63
C GLY A 231 6.62 -21.03 4.17
N ALA A 232 5.95 -20.46 3.17
CA ALA A 232 6.05 -19.08 2.76
C ALA A 232 5.06 -18.21 3.54
N LEU A 233 5.17 -16.88 3.45
CA LEU A 233 4.25 -15.95 4.11
C LEU A 233 3.28 -15.32 3.12
N MET A 234 2.06 -15.04 3.59
CA MET A 234 1.09 -14.24 2.85
C MET A 234 1.12 -12.79 3.33
N ILE A 235 1.45 -11.86 2.43
CA ILE A 235 1.37 -10.41 2.64
C ILE A 235 0.13 -9.90 1.93
N THR A 236 -0.81 -9.34 2.68
CA THR A 236 -2.01 -8.74 2.13
C THR A 236 -1.89 -7.22 2.18
N ASP A 237 -1.87 -6.61 1.00
CA ASP A 237 -1.78 -5.17 0.85
C ASP A 237 -3.18 -4.54 0.97
N GLU A 238 -3.42 -3.94 2.11
CA GLU A 238 -4.62 -3.17 2.44
C GLU A 238 -4.35 -1.64 2.44
N VAL A 239 -3.30 -1.20 1.78
CA VAL A 239 -2.96 0.24 1.70
C VAL A 239 -4.14 1.05 1.12
N LEU A 240 -4.88 0.50 0.17
CA LEU A 240 -6.06 1.16 -0.40
C LEU A 240 -7.36 0.78 0.31
N THR A 241 -7.54 -0.48 0.61
CA THR A 241 -8.80 -1.07 1.08
C THR A 241 -8.95 -1.08 2.61
N GLY A 242 -7.83 -1.02 3.33
CA GLY A 242 -7.80 -1.06 4.79
C GLY A 242 -8.61 0.07 5.43
N PHE A 243 -9.48 -0.30 6.35
CA PHE A 243 -10.41 0.61 7.07
C PHE A 243 -11.35 1.41 6.15
N ARG A 244 -11.35 1.12 4.85
CA ARG A 244 -12.21 1.76 3.85
C ARG A 244 -13.47 0.95 3.56
N CYS A 245 -13.30 -0.31 3.17
CA CYS A 245 -14.41 -1.17 2.72
C CYS A 245 -15.24 -1.69 3.91
N SER A 246 -14.55 -1.97 5.01
CA SER A 246 -15.11 -2.36 6.31
C SER A 246 -14.15 -1.92 7.44
N PRO A 247 -14.53 -2.02 8.71
CA PRO A 247 -13.60 -1.82 9.83
C PRO A 247 -12.36 -2.72 9.77
N SER A 248 -12.46 -3.88 9.13
CA SER A 248 -11.37 -4.86 8.94
C SER A 248 -10.89 -4.93 7.49
N GLY A 249 -11.02 -3.84 6.72
CA GLY A 249 -10.58 -3.77 5.33
C GLY A 249 -11.37 -4.67 4.37
N PHE A 250 -10.78 -5.00 3.23
CA PHE A 250 -11.37 -5.94 2.28
C PHE A 250 -11.28 -7.39 2.79
N TRP A 251 -10.21 -7.74 3.48
CA TRP A 251 -10.12 -9.02 4.18
C TRP A 251 -11.33 -9.27 5.08
N GLY A 252 -11.77 -8.26 5.84
CA GLY A 252 -12.98 -8.37 6.68
C GLY A 252 -14.25 -8.64 5.89
N LEU A 253 -14.40 -8.10 4.67
CA LEU A 253 -15.52 -8.41 3.78
C LEU A 253 -15.47 -9.87 3.32
N GLN A 254 -14.30 -10.40 3.00
CA GLN A 254 -14.12 -11.80 2.60
C GLN A 254 -14.45 -12.75 3.76
N GLN A 255 -14.05 -12.41 5.00
CA GLN A 255 -14.45 -13.18 6.18
C GLN A 255 -15.99 -13.20 6.36
N GLN A 256 -16.65 -12.06 6.16
CA GLN A 256 -18.12 -11.96 6.21
C GLN A 256 -18.79 -12.76 5.08
N ALA A 257 -18.12 -12.90 3.95
CA ALA A 257 -18.58 -13.73 2.83
C ALA A 257 -18.32 -15.24 3.03
N GLY A 258 -17.66 -15.62 4.13
CA GLY A 258 -17.39 -17.01 4.49
C GLY A 258 -16.05 -17.56 3.94
N GLU A 259 -15.17 -16.69 3.47
CA GLU A 259 -13.80 -17.11 3.12
C GLU A 259 -12.96 -17.17 4.41
N ASP A 260 -12.48 -18.36 4.77
CA ASP A 260 -11.68 -18.59 5.98
C ASP A 260 -10.19 -18.65 5.64
N PHE A 261 -9.50 -17.51 5.81
CA PHE A 261 -8.05 -17.42 5.71
C PHE A 261 -7.52 -16.25 6.56
N ALA A 262 -6.29 -16.37 7.04
CA ALA A 262 -5.61 -15.35 7.83
C ALA A 262 -4.22 -15.06 7.24
N PRO A 263 -4.00 -13.86 6.67
CA PRO A 263 -2.67 -13.43 6.23
C PRO A 263 -1.68 -13.32 7.40
N ASP A 264 -0.39 -13.47 7.11
CA ASP A 264 0.68 -13.32 8.10
C ASP A 264 1.04 -11.84 8.32
N ILE A 265 0.97 -11.05 7.25
CA ILE A 265 1.35 -9.63 7.26
C ILE A 265 0.30 -8.82 6.50
N PHE A 266 -0.09 -7.69 7.09
CA PHE A 266 -0.89 -6.67 6.43
C PHE A 266 -0.09 -5.39 6.24
N THR A 267 -0.30 -4.66 5.13
CA THR A 267 0.21 -3.31 4.96
C THR A 267 -0.94 -2.32 4.88
N PHE A 268 -0.81 -1.17 5.56
CA PHE A 268 -1.81 -0.13 5.66
C PHE A 268 -1.23 1.22 5.26
N GLY A 269 -2.07 2.07 4.70
CA GLY A 269 -1.72 3.43 4.34
C GLY A 269 -2.98 4.26 4.11
N LYS A 270 -2.89 5.31 3.33
CA LYS A 270 -4.03 6.15 2.92
C LYS A 270 -4.98 6.49 4.06
N VAL A 271 -6.06 5.71 4.27
CA VAL A 271 -7.09 5.95 5.30
C VAL A 271 -6.49 6.01 6.70
N VAL A 272 -5.53 5.14 7.04
CA VAL A 272 -4.91 5.13 8.37
C VAL A 272 -4.17 6.43 8.68
N GLY A 273 -3.64 7.09 7.66
CA GLY A 273 -2.99 8.40 7.78
C GLY A 273 -3.96 9.58 7.77
N GLY A 274 -5.20 9.39 7.26
CA GLY A 274 -6.21 10.44 7.22
C GLY A 274 -5.79 11.73 6.50
N GLY A 275 -4.85 11.63 5.54
CA GLY A 275 -4.23 12.75 4.83
C GLY A 275 -2.85 13.16 5.36
N MET A 276 -2.42 12.62 6.50
CA MET A 276 -1.08 12.81 7.05
C MET A 276 -0.11 11.72 6.53
N PRO A 277 1.22 11.95 6.51
CA PRO A 277 2.20 10.98 6.07
C PRO A 277 2.37 9.86 7.10
N LEU A 278 1.43 8.93 7.11
CA LEU A 278 1.41 7.79 8.01
C LEU A 278 0.94 6.54 7.27
N ALA A 279 1.65 5.46 7.49
CA ALA A 279 1.33 4.11 7.04
C ALA A 279 1.77 3.11 8.12
N ALA A 280 1.42 1.85 7.97
CA ALA A 280 1.77 0.82 8.93
C ALA A 280 1.90 -0.54 8.26
N LEU A 281 2.60 -1.44 8.92
CA LEU A 281 2.44 -2.87 8.71
C LEU A 281 2.04 -3.51 10.05
N GLY A 282 1.16 -4.49 9.94
CA GLY A 282 0.71 -5.31 11.06
C GLY A 282 0.99 -6.77 10.76
N ALA A 283 1.42 -7.54 11.75
CA ALA A 283 1.71 -8.95 11.57
C ALA A 283 1.49 -9.74 12.85
N VAL A 284 1.44 -11.05 12.72
CA VAL A 284 1.49 -11.98 13.85
C VAL A 284 2.84 -11.88 14.58
N SER A 285 2.85 -12.12 15.89
CA SER A 285 4.02 -11.81 16.74
C SER A 285 5.29 -12.56 16.35
N TYR A 286 5.18 -13.79 15.87
CA TYR A 286 6.36 -14.60 15.51
C TYR A 286 7.16 -14.02 14.33
N THR A 287 6.51 -13.32 13.39
CA THR A 287 7.19 -12.64 12.28
C THR A 287 7.99 -11.43 12.77
N HIS A 288 7.49 -10.70 13.76
CA HIS A 288 8.19 -9.56 14.34
C HIS A 288 9.40 -9.94 15.19
N LEU A 289 9.35 -11.08 15.91
CA LEU A 289 10.46 -11.51 16.75
C LEU A 289 11.74 -11.74 15.95
N ARG A 290 11.64 -12.37 14.77
CA ARG A 290 12.78 -12.57 13.88
C ARG A 290 13.32 -11.27 13.26
N ALA A 291 12.49 -10.25 13.10
CA ALA A 291 12.92 -8.94 12.55
C ALA A 291 13.74 -8.10 13.56
N HIS A 292 13.55 -8.29 14.87
CA HIS A 292 14.37 -7.64 15.89
C HIS A 292 15.78 -8.21 15.96
N GLU A 293 15.96 -9.50 15.67
CA GLU A 293 17.27 -10.13 15.65
C GLU A 293 18.17 -9.58 14.54
N THR A 294 17.61 -9.11 13.43
CA THR A 294 18.37 -8.48 12.33
C THR A 294 18.79 -7.04 12.61
N ARG A 295 18.30 -6.40 13.69
CA ARG A 295 18.66 -5.04 14.11
C ARG A 295 19.72 -4.96 15.22
N GLY A 296 20.16 -6.09 15.75
CA GLY A 296 21.14 -6.14 16.83
C GLY A 296 22.55 -5.69 16.46
N ASN A 297 22.78 -5.19 15.23
CA ASN A 297 24.09 -4.78 14.72
C ASN A 297 24.07 -3.45 13.95
N LEU A 298 23.19 -2.51 14.32
CA LEU A 298 23.29 -1.11 13.86
C LEU A 298 23.38 -0.17 15.05
#